data_d914353ad6c6c38822ade0b0a29d2fd1
#
_entry.id   d914353ad6c6c38822ade0b0a29d2fd1
#
_cell.length_a   1.000
_cell.length_b   1.000
_cell.length_c   1.000
_cell.angle_alpha   90.00
_cell.angle_beta   90.00
_cell.angle_gamma   90.00
#
_symmetry.space_group_name_H-M   'P 1'
#
loop_
_entity.id
_entity.type
_entity.pdbx_description
1 polymer ?
#
loop_
_entity_poly.entity_id
_entity_poly.type
_entity_poly.pdbx_seq_one_letter_code
_entity_poly.pdbx_strand_id
1 'polypeptide(L)'
;VLPVRKALYAAAAASIAVLLALRPTQQPFPLLYGREGALALSESLDEVLGLRGGAKVAFFEVGPSSVCAARALGLPTLAGCRGKEWVVRAYVGSALAYELRVDASLGFSSLRVNLSFTDLGRAVAAAAELLRTARPGLYIVEAEGGALSVSAWEELPEVCARAQSEAAQWAWVSSLVSVGLHAVLIAALIVAVAMDTPGVSKGRATAVAVPLMLAVCAARSLLGLQYALGKRGLAPTLRSVVNLLYSDAMLALFSLVSLLAGAAILAKRGTAAQLPLGRRLAESWMEGASVGLLLSALSAAAFSAAARAGALLPLSDPLLEQALSSPLPWAELALSAALSAVAVESLFRYLLPALLAEVTGSRGQAVALGSAVFALLYAGYPLYPPHAKVLQALAVAVALTLLALTDGLAAAVFANFTFNAVSSAVALHQLLPLDAAAIALSVAGALPAGYLVVGLARRALK
;
A
#
# COMPACT_ATOMS: atom_id res chain seq x y z
N VAL A 1 -16.08 -29.29 -12.49
CA VAL A 1 -14.87 -28.61 -11.93
C VAL A 1 -13.89 -28.23 -13.03
N LEU A 2 -13.52 -29.15 -13.95
CA LEU A 2 -12.54 -28.88 -15.02
C LEU A 2 -12.93 -27.74 -15.99
N PRO A 3 -14.18 -27.61 -16.47
CA PRO A 3 -14.57 -26.52 -17.36
C PRO A 3 -14.56 -25.15 -16.68
N VAL A 4 -14.93 -25.07 -15.40
CA VAL A 4 -14.93 -23.81 -14.64
C VAL A 4 -13.51 -23.28 -14.44
N ARG A 5 -12.53 -24.16 -14.12
CA ARG A 5 -11.12 -23.77 -14.00
C ARG A 5 -10.53 -23.27 -15.31
N LYS A 6 -10.86 -23.91 -16.43
CA LYS A 6 -10.43 -23.43 -17.75
C LYS A 6 -10.99 -22.05 -18.08
N ALA A 7 -12.28 -21.82 -17.77
CA ALA A 7 -12.90 -20.50 -17.96
C ALA A 7 -12.25 -19.43 -17.07
N LEU A 8 -11.93 -19.75 -15.81
CA LEU A 8 -11.23 -18.86 -14.90
C LEU A 8 -9.84 -18.46 -15.44
N TYR A 9 -9.06 -19.43 -15.95
CA TYR A 9 -7.73 -19.14 -16.49
C TYR A 9 -7.79 -18.33 -17.79
N ALA A 10 -8.80 -18.57 -18.64
CA ALA A 10 -9.04 -17.75 -19.83
C ALA A 10 -9.45 -16.31 -19.44
N ALA A 11 -10.30 -16.16 -18.43
CA ALA A 11 -10.66 -14.85 -17.90
C ALA A 11 -9.45 -14.11 -17.28
N ALA A 12 -8.57 -14.82 -16.57
CA ALA A 12 -7.33 -14.25 -16.05
C ALA A 12 -6.39 -13.78 -17.17
N ALA A 13 -6.24 -14.56 -18.24
CA ALA A 13 -5.46 -14.15 -19.41
C ALA A 13 -6.07 -12.92 -20.10
N ALA A 14 -7.39 -12.87 -20.28
CA ALA A 14 -8.09 -11.70 -20.80
C ALA A 14 -7.91 -10.46 -19.87
N SER A 15 -7.86 -10.67 -18.56
CA SER A 15 -7.63 -9.60 -17.57
C SER A 15 -6.27 -8.94 -17.78
N ILE A 16 -5.24 -9.68 -18.14
CA ILE A 16 -3.91 -9.11 -18.48
C ILE A 16 -4.05 -8.17 -19.69
N ALA A 17 -4.75 -8.61 -20.73
CA ALA A 17 -4.99 -7.77 -21.91
C ALA A 17 -5.77 -6.49 -21.55
N VAL A 18 -6.79 -6.60 -20.68
CA VAL A 18 -7.55 -5.43 -20.18
C VAL A 18 -6.64 -4.49 -19.40
N LEU A 19 -5.82 -4.99 -18.48
CA LEU A 19 -4.88 -4.18 -17.69
C LEU A 19 -3.86 -3.47 -18.59
N LEU A 20 -3.36 -4.13 -19.63
CA LEU A 20 -2.47 -3.54 -20.61
C LEU A 20 -3.17 -2.49 -21.49
N ALA A 21 -4.44 -2.72 -21.86
CA ALA A 21 -5.24 -1.80 -22.66
C ALA A 21 -5.73 -0.57 -21.87
N LEU A 22 -5.96 -0.75 -20.58
CA LEU A 22 -6.33 0.35 -19.65
C LEU A 22 -5.12 1.24 -19.31
N ARG A 23 -4.00 1.10 -20.06
CA ARG A 23 -2.90 2.05 -19.92
C ARG A 23 -3.52 3.45 -19.83
N PRO A 24 -3.26 4.18 -18.75
CA PRO A 24 -3.75 5.53 -18.68
C PRO A 24 -3.23 6.26 -19.92
N THR A 25 -4.12 6.91 -20.62
CA THR A 25 -3.83 7.76 -21.78
C THR A 25 -2.97 8.97 -21.41
N GLN A 26 -2.64 9.12 -20.15
CA GLN A 26 -1.64 10.05 -19.66
C GLN A 26 -0.27 9.51 -20.06
N GLN A 27 0.41 10.26 -20.91
CA GLN A 27 1.82 10.03 -21.17
C GLN A 27 2.54 9.94 -19.83
N PRO A 28 3.46 8.97 -19.65
CA PRO A 28 4.28 8.93 -18.46
C PRO A 28 4.94 10.31 -18.35
N PHE A 29 4.58 11.05 -17.29
CA PHE A 29 5.27 12.31 -17.04
C PHE A 29 6.72 11.95 -16.79
N PRO A 30 7.66 12.51 -17.55
CA PRO A 30 9.05 12.34 -17.22
C PRO A 30 9.23 12.86 -15.79
N LEU A 31 9.65 11.98 -14.89
CA LEU A 31 10.16 12.41 -13.61
C LEU A 31 11.46 13.14 -13.91
N LEU A 32 11.38 14.46 -14.09
CA LEU A 32 12.56 15.30 -14.33
C LEU A 32 13.45 15.33 -13.08
N TYR A 33 12.82 15.16 -11.91
CA TYR A 33 13.50 15.08 -10.63
C TYR A 33 13.18 13.73 -9.98
N GLY A 34 14.16 12.83 -10.02
CA GLY A 34 14.17 11.61 -9.23
C GLY A 34 14.58 11.89 -7.77
N ARG A 35 14.58 10.85 -6.94
CA ARG A 35 15.06 10.91 -5.55
C ARG A 35 16.46 11.52 -5.44
N GLU A 36 17.36 11.12 -6.32
CA GLU A 36 18.75 11.61 -6.34
C GLU A 36 18.84 13.10 -6.66
N GLY A 37 18.02 13.59 -7.59
CA GLY A 37 17.95 15.02 -7.91
C GLY A 37 17.44 15.86 -6.72
N ALA A 38 16.42 15.37 -6.00
CA ALA A 38 15.92 16.02 -4.78
C ALA A 38 16.97 16.03 -3.65
N LEU A 39 17.71 14.95 -3.51
CA LEU A 39 18.82 14.85 -2.54
C LEU A 39 19.99 15.79 -2.92
N ALA A 40 20.35 15.87 -4.20
CA ALA A 40 21.41 16.78 -4.66
C ALA A 40 21.05 18.25 -4.40
N LEU A 41 19.79 18.65 -4.65
CA LEU A 41 19.29 19.97 -4.26
C LEU A 41 19.38 20.21 -2.76
N SER A 42 19.06 19.20 -1.95
CA SER A 42 19.19 19.27 -0.49
C SER A 42 20.65 19.37 -0.04
N GLU A 43 21.60 18.77 -0.74
CA GLU A 43 23.03 18.89 -0.44
C GLU A 43 23.55 20.30 -0.72
N SER A 44 23.16 20.91 -1.83
CA SER A 44 23.52 22.31 -2.12
C SER A 44 22.91 23.27 -1.08
N LEU A 45 21.71 22.99 -0.57
CA LEU A 45 21.11 23.75 0.51
C LEU A 45 21.88 23.66 1.83
N ASP A 46 22.41 22.48 2.17
CA ASP A 46 23.21 22.31 3.39
C ASP A 46 24.43 23.22 3.38
N GLU A 47 25.07 23.40 2.23
CA GLU A 47 26.22 24.32 2.08
C GLU A 47 25.80 25.77 2.34
N VAL A 48 24.72 26.22 1.73
CA VAL A 48 24.22 27.59 1.89
C VAL A 48 23.73 27.85 3.32
N LEU A 49 23.01 26.88 3.91
CA LEU A 49 22.49 26.99 5.28
C LEU A 49 23.59 26.79 6.35
N GLY A 50 24.75 26.31 5.95
CA GLY A 50 25.87 25.99 6.88
C GLY A 50 25.62 24.77 7.75
N LEU A 51 24.73 23.87 7.30
CA LEU A 51 24.36 22.64 7.99
C LEU A 51 25.30 21.53 7.55
N ARG A 52 26.19 21.06 8.41
CA ARG A 52 27.11 19.95 8.10
C ARG A 52 26.68 18.69 8.84
N GLY A 53 26.59 17.58 8.09
CA GLY A 53 26.40 16.24 8.68
C GLY A 53 25.00 15.93 9.20
N GLY A 54 23.98 16.63 8.74
CA GLY A 54 22.58 16.34 9.05
C GLY A 54 22.11 15.02 8.44
N ALA A 55 21.34 14.24 9.18
CA ALA A 55 20.69 13.06 8.66
C ALA A 55 19.50 13.45 7.76
N LYS A 56 19.35 12.80 6.60
CA LYS A 56 18.30 13.11 5.63
C LYS A 56 17.32 11.97 5.48
N VAL A 57 16.05 12.32 5.36
CA VAL A 57 14.96 11.39 5.02
C VAL A 57 14.32 11.91 3.74
N ALA A 58 14.40 11.14 2.65
CA ALA A 58 13.78 11.47 1.38
C ALA A 58 12.65 10.47 1.08
N PHE A 59 11.44 10.96 0.90
CA PHE A 59 10.26 10.15 0.60
C PHE A 59 9.37 10.83 -0.42
N PHE A 60 8.52 10.04 -1.09
CA PHE A 60 7.63 10.51 -2.13
C PHE A 60 6.23 10.73 -1.56
N GLU A 61 5.59 11.83 -1.95
CA GLU A 61 4.21 12.15 -1.62
C GLU A 61 3.38 12.43 -2.86
N VAL A 62 2.12 12.00 -2.82
CA VAL A 62 1.11 12.44 -3.78
C VAL A 62 0.17 13.39 -3.04
N GLY A 63 0.27 14.68 -3.37
CA GLY A 63 -0.54 15.70 -2.72
C GLY A 63 -1.94 15.80 -3.31
N PRO A 64 -2.97 16.05 -2.49
CA PRO A 64 -4.36 16.19 -2.95
C PRO A 64 -4.63 17.47 -3.74
N SER A 65 -3.89 18.54 -3.46
CA SER A 65 -4.11 19.87 -4.03
C SER A 65 -4.03 19.91 -5.56
N SER A 66 -3.05 19.23 -6.12
CA SER A 66 -2.77 19.26 -7.56
C SER A 66 -3.75 18.45 -8.41
N VAL A 67 -4.19 17.30 -7.91
CA VAL A 67 -5.18 16.46 -8.60
C VAL A 67 -6.51 17.20 -8.69
N CYS A 68 -6.88 17.88 -7.60
CA CYS A 68 -8.09 18.68 -7.54
C CYS A 68 -8.04 19.92 -8.44
N ALA A 69 -6.95 20.69 -8.38
CA ALA A 69 -6.81 21.92 -9.15
C ALA A 69 -6.89 21.68 -10.66
N ALA A 70 -6.21 20.66 -11.16
CA ALA A 70 -6.24 20.32 -12.56
C ALA A 70 -7.61 19.90 -13.05
N ARG A 71 -8.38 19.20 -12.23
CA ARG A 71 -9.74 18.80 -12.56
C ARG A 71 -10.70 19.97 -12.54
N ALA A 72 -10.62 20.88 -11.57
CA ALA A 72 -11.42 22.09 -11.51
C ALA A 72 -11.19 22.99 -12.74
N LEU A 73 -9.98 22.96 -13.31
CA LEU A 73 -9.61 23.69 -14.53
C LEU A 73 -9.93 22.95 -15.84
N GLY A 74 -10.49 21.74 -15.78
CA GLY A 74 -10.77 20.92 -16.96
C GLY A 74 -9.51 20.46 -17.71
N LEU A 75 -8.35 20.45 -17.06
CA LEU A 75 -7.04 20.15 -17.64
C LEU A 75 -6.53 18.77 -17.16
N PRO A 76 -7.00 17.66 -17.75
CA PRO A 76 -6.62 16.33 -17.32
C PRO A 76 -5.10 16.05 -17.43
N THR A 77 -4.42 16.76 -18.32
CA THR A 77 -2.97 16.63 -18.52
C THR A 77 -2.14 17.30 -17.42
N LEU A 78 -2.64 18.34 -16.76
CA LEU A 78 -1.96 19.00 -15.64
C LEU A 78 -2.23 18.29 -14.29
N ALA A 79 -3.32 17.51 -14.20
CA ALA A 79 -3.66 16.74 -13.01
C ALA A 79 -2.57 15.75 -12.59
N GLY A 80 -1.81 15.25 -13.55
CA GLY A 80 -0.72 14.33 -13.25
C GLY A 80 0.57 14.99 -12.81
N CYS A 81 0.72 16.31 -12.96
CA CYS A 81 2.01 16.98 -12.83
C CYS A 81 2.27 17.58 -11.46
N ARG A 82 1.25 18.09 -10.80
CA ARG A 82 1.40 18.69 -9.46
C ARG A 82 0.99 17.72 -8.38
N GLY A 83 1.71 17.71 -7.27
CA GLY A 83 1.46 16.88 -6.11
C GLY A 83 2.13 15.52 -6.12
N LYS A 84 3.02 15.28 -7.07
CA LYS A 84 3.98 14.17 -7.04
C LYS A 84 5.31 14.75 -6.60
N GLU A 85 5.50 14.85 -5.31
CA GLU A 85 6.62 15.59 -4.73
C GLU A 85 7.59 14.66 -4.03
N TRP A 86 8.87 14.93 -4.22
CA TRP A 86 9.90 14.46 -3.32
C TRP A 86 9.96 15.40 -2.12
N VAL A 87 9.81 14.84 -0.94
CA VAL A 87 9.96 15.56 0.32
C VAL A 87 11.28 15.13 0.94
N VAL A 88 12.18 16.08 1.14
CA VAL A 88 13.46 15.86 1.81
C VAL A 88 13.44 16.59 3.14
N ARG A 89 13.56 15.85 4.23
CA ARG A 89 13.68 16.38 5.59
C ARG A 89 15.12 16.19 6.07
N ALA A 90 15.76 17.29 6.46
CA ALA A 90 17.08 17.28 7.07
C ALA A 90 16.95 17.47 8.59
N TYR A 91 17.69 16.67 9.34
CA TYR A 91 17.67 16.66 10.79
C TYR A 91 19.05 16.92 11.36
N VAL A 92 19.12 17.77 12.37
CA VAL A 92 20.31 17.95 13.23
C VAL A 92 19.98 17.27 14.57
N GLY A 93 20.62 16.12 14.82
CA GLY A 93 20.20 15.24 15.90
C GLY A 93 18.79 14.67 15.64
N SER A 94 17.84 14.95 16.53
CA SER A 94 16.43 14.55 16.39
C SER A 94 15.50 15.67 15.94
N ALA A 95 16.01 16.89 15.79
CA ALA A 95 15.21 18.06 15.44
C ALA A 95 15.24 18.33 13.95
N LEU A 96 14.10 18.70 13.36
CA LEU A 96 13.97 19.06 11.96
C LEU A 96 14.63 20.42 11.71
N ALA A 97 15.65 20.44 10.87
CA ALA A 97 16.35 21.64 10.47
C ALA A 97 15.65 22.32 9.28
N TYR A 98 15.29 21.54 8.26
CA TYR A 98 14.47 22.03 7.15
C TYR A 98 13.68 20.92 6.48
N GLU A 99 12.62 21.32 5.75
CA GLU A 99 11.86 20.49 4.82
C GLU A 99 11.89 21.14 3.44
N LEU A 100 12.38 20.40 2.45
CA LEU A 100 12.41 20.78 1.03
C LEU A 100 11.40 19.91 0.29
N ARG A 101 10.56 20.54 -0.53
CA ARG A 101 9.64 19.85 -1.44
C ARG A 101 10.01 20.18 -2.89
N VAL A 102 10.14 19.13 -3.68
CA VAL A 102 10.50 19.21 -5.10
C VAL A 102 9.43 18.48 -5.88
N ASP A 103 8.66 19.20 -6.69
CA ASP A 103 7.75 18.57 -7.64
C ASP A 103 8.55 17.75 -8.65
N ALA A 104 8.16 16.50 -8.83
CA ALA A 104 8.87 15.55 -9.67
C ALA A 104 8.95 15.96 -11.16
N SER A 105 8.05 16.85 -11.60
CA SER A 105 7.96 17.32 -12.99
C SER A 105 8.36 18.77 -13.18
N LEU A 106 8.24 19.60 -12.14
CA LEU A 106 8.32 21.06 -12.25
C LEU A 106 9.46 21.68 -11.45
N GLY A 107 10.12 20.92 -10.59
CA GLY A 107 11.21 21.42 -9.75
C GLY A 107 10.76 21.93 -8.39
N PHE A 108 11.40 22.96 -7.87
CA PHE A 108 11.15 23.48 -6.53
C PHE A 108 9.68 23.84 -6.30
N SER A 109 9.11 23.34 -5.21
CA SER A 109 7.73 23.57 -4.77
C SER A 109 7.68 24.37 -3.46
N SER A 110 8.37 23.91 -2.42
CA SER A 110 8.44 24.64 -1.15
C SER A 110 9.70 24.35 -0.34
N LEU A 111 10.06 25.29 0.52
CA LEU A 111 11.12 25.18 1.50
C LEU A 111 10.63 25.71 2.84
N ARG A 112 10.88 24.97 3.91
CA ARG A 112 10.68 25.44 5.30
C ARG A 112 11.97 25.22 6.08
N VAL A 113 12.55 26.29 6.60
CA VAL A 113 13.81 26.27 7.36
C VAL A 113 13.54 26.66 8.79
N ASN A 114 14.06 25.90 9.73
CA ASN A 114 14.02 26.22 11.15
C ASN A 114 15.22 27.12 11.50
N LEU A 115 14.92 28.36 11.89
CA LEU A 115 15.92 29.38 12.18
C LEU A 115 16.71 29.12 13.48
N SER A 116 16.35 28.08 14.24
CA SER A 116 17.18 27.65 15.39
C SER A 116 18.50 27.00 14.95
N PHE A 117 18.64 26.59 13.67
CA PHE A 117 19.82 25.91 13.15
C PHE A 117 20.63 26.76 12.16
N THR A 118 20.07 27.88 11.71
CA THR A 118 20.71 28.79 10.76
C THR A 118 20.24 30.22 10.99
N ASP A 119 20.99 31.19 10.50
CA ASP A 119 20.53 32.59 10.55
C ASP A 119 19.57 32.92 9.41
N LEU A 120 18.76 33.97 9.59
CA LEU A 120 17.77 34.42 8.62
C LEU A 120 18.42 34.79 7.27
N GLY A 121 19.63 35.36 7.28
CA GLY A 121 20.32 35.75 6.05
C GLY A 121 20.64 34.54 5.17
N ARG A 122 21.16 33.47 5.75
CA ARG A 122 21.41 32.21 5.05
C ARG A 122 20.13 31.54 4.58
N ALA A 123 19.08 31.54 5.41
CA ALA A 123 17.77 30.99 5.04
C ALA A 123 17.18 31.74 3.83
N VAL A 124 17.28 33.07 3.81
CA VAL A 124 16.83 33.89 2.66
C VAL A 124 17.71 33.64 1.43
N ALA A 125 19.04 33.51 1.59
CA ALA A 125 19.93 33.18 0.48
C ALA A 125 19.61 31.80 -0.13
N ALA A 126 19.36 30.80 0.69
CA ALA A 126 18.93 29.47 0.27
C ALA A 126 17.60 29.52 -0.50
N ALA A 127 16.62 30.27 0.01
CA ALA A 127 15.35 30.46 -0.66
C ALA A 127 15.50 31.17 -2.02
N ALA A 128 16.35 32.22 -2.09
CA ALA A 128 16.62 32.93 -3.32
C ALA A 128 17.29 32.06 -4.39
N GLU A 129 18.22 31.19 -3.97
CA GLU A 129 18.87 30.23 -4.89
C GLU A 129 17.87 29.23 -5.47
N LEU A 130 17.00 28.66 -4.64
CA LEU A 130 15.94 27.75 -5.09
C LEU A 130 14.95 28.45 -6.01
N LEU A 131 14.57 29.70 -5.72
CA LEU A 131 13.65 30.48 -6.56
C LEU A 131 14.23 30.80 -7.95
N ARG A 132 15.55 30.84 -8.12
CA ARG A 132 16.17 30.97 -9.47
C ARG A 132 15.95 29.74 -10.33
N THR A 133 15.87 28.56 -9.72
CA THR A 133 15.63 27.29 -10.41
C THR A 133 14.16 26.91 -10.43
N ALA A 134 13.33 27.69 -9.74
CA ALA A 134 11.93 27.43 -9.60
C ALA A 134 11.13 27.79 -10.87
N ARG A 135 9.99 27.17 -11.01
CA ARG A 135 9.02 27.50 -12.05
C ARG A 135 8.55 28.96 -11.91
N PRO A 136 8.32 29.70 -13.04
CA PRO A 136 7.64 30.98 -12.96
C PRO A 136 6.29 30.86 -12.26
N GLY A 137 6.06 31.66 -11.24
CA GLY A 137 4.83 31.63 -10.43
C GLY A 137 4.91 32.60 -9.26
N LEU A 138 3.81 32.69 -8.52
CA LEU A 138 3.78 33.45 -7.27
C LEU A 138 4.23 32.53 -6.12
N TYR A 139 5.12 33.05 -5.30
CA TYR A 139 5.63 32.38 -4.11
C TYR A 139 5.33 33.26 -2.89
N ILE A 140 4.84 32.64 -1.84
CA ILE A 140 4.66 33.27 -0.55
C ILE A 140 5.90 33.01 0.29
N VAL A 141 6.45 34.06 0.89
CA VAL A 141 7.57 34.00 1.81
C VAL A 141 7.07 34.48 3.17
N GLU A 142 7.10 33.60 4.15
CA GLU A 142 6.64 33.86 5.51
C GLU A 142 7.76 33.55 6.51
N ALA A 143 7.93 34.43 7.48
CA ALA A 143 8.81 34.20 8.60
C ALA A 143 8.02 34.26 9.89
N GLU A 144 7.64 33.08 10.41
CA GLU A 144 6.78 32.96 11.58
C GLU A 144 7.28 31.83 12.49
N GLY A 145 7.12 32.00 13.81
CA GLY A 145 7.38 30.94 14.79
C GLY A 145 8.82 30.40 14.80
N GLY A 146 9.82 31.22 14.41
CA GLY A 146 11.21 30.78 14.33
C GLY A 146 11.52 29.92 13.09
N ALA A 147 10.70 29.96 12.06
CA ALA A 147 10.93 29.33 10.77
C ALA A 147 10.72 30.31 9.62
N LEU A 148 11.53 30.13 8.57
CA LEU A 148 11.30 30.73 7.24
C LEU A 148 10.63 29.70 6.35
N SER A 149 9.48 30.03 5.78
CA SER A 149 8.80 29.20 4.78
C SER A 149 8.67 29.92 3.46
N VAL A 150 8.95 29.21 2.37
CA VAL A 150 8.73 29.66 0.99
C VAL A 150 7.93 28.59 0.29
N SER A 151 6.77 28.94 -0.21
CA SER A 151 5.90 27.97 -0.91
C SER A 151 5.28 28.61 -2.14
N ALA A 152 5.06 27.80 -3.17
CA ALA A 152 4.26 28.23 -4.30
C ALA A 152 2.85 28.58 -3.81
N TRP A 153 2.35 29.76 -4.23
CA TRP A 153 0.97 30.14 -3.93
C TRP A 153 0.01 29.25 -4.73
N GLU A 154 -0.80 28.51 -3.99
CA GLU A 154 -1.81 27.63 -4.56
C GLU A 154 -3.14 27.86 -3.84
N GLU A 155 -4.15 28.25 -4.58
CA GLU A 155 -5.50 28.30 -4.08
C GLU A 155 -6.13 26.91 -4.19
N LEU A 156 -6.50 26.33 -3.06
CA LEU A 156 -7.14 25.01 -3.04
C LEU A 156 -8.61 25.15 -3.45
N PRO A 157 -9.04 24.57 -4.58
CA PRO A 157 -10.44 24.63 -4.99
C PRO A 157 -11.38 24.10 -3.90
N GLU A 158 -12.54 24.70 -3.72
CA GLU A 158 -13.52 24.32 -2.68
C GLU A 158 -13.88 22.83 -2.73
N VAL A 159 -13.97 22.26 -3.94
CA VAL A 159 -14.23 20.82 -4.12
C VAL A 159 -13.18 19.94 -3.47
N CYS A 160 -11.94 20.39 -3.44
CA CYS A 160 -10.84 19.65 -2.82
C CYS A 160 -10.87 19.75 -1.29
N ALA A 161 -11.16 20.93 -0.77
CA ALA A 161 -11.34 21.12 0.68
C ALA A 161 -12.48 20.24 1.20
N ARG A 162 -13.60 20.18 0.48
CA ARG A 162 -14.72 19.29 0.79
C ARG A 162 -14.31 17.82 0.73
N ALA A 163 -13.63 17.39 -0.33
CA ALA A 163 -13.17 16.00 -0.48
C ALA A 163 -12.22 15.58 0.66
N GLN A 164 -11.32 16.46 1.08
CA GLN A 164 -10.43 16.21 2.23
C GLN A 164 -11.21 16.10 3.55
N SER A 165 -12.17 17.00 3.79
CA SER A 165 -13.00 16.98 4.98
C SER A 165 -13.81 15.68 5.08
N GLU A 166 -14.46 15.27 4.01
CA GLU A 166 -15.22 14.00 3.96
C GLU A 166 -14.30 12.78 4.14
N ALA A 167 -13.14 12.76 3.49
CA ALA A 167 -12.17 11.68 3.66
C ALA A 167 -11.70 11.57 5.13
N ALA A 168 -11.47 12.71 5.80
CA ALA A 168 -11.10 12.73 7.22
C ALA A 168 -12.21 12.17 8.12
N GLN A 169 -13.49 12.47 7.84
CA GLN A 169 -14.62 11.91 8.57
C GLN A 169 -14.69 10.38 8.40
N TRP A 170 -14.51 9.88 7.19
CA TRP A 170 -14.51 8.45 6.93
C TRP A 170 -13.28 7.73 7.51
N ALA A 171 -12.14 8.41 7.63
CA ALA A 171 -10.96 7.89 8.30
C ALA A 171 -11.23 7.59 9.79
N TRP A 172 -12.11 8.35 10.44
CA TRP A 172 -12.53 8.07 11.81
C TRP A 172 -13.28 6.73 11.91
N VAL A 173 -14.17 6.41 10.95
CA VAL A 173 -14.84 5.11 10.88
C VAL A 173 -13.83 3.97 10.77
N SER A 174 -12.86 4.09 9.87
CA SER A 174 -11.78 3.11 9.71
C SER A 174 -11.00 2.92 11.02
N SER A 175 -10.71 4.00 11.74
CA SER A 175 -10.00 3.96 13.02
C SER A 175 -10.78 3.22 14.09
N LEU A 176 -12.10 3.44 14.21
CA LEU A 176 -12.97 2.70 15.13
C LEU A 176 -12.98 1.20 14.82
N VAL A 177 -13.13 0.83 13.55
CA VAL A 177 -13.07 -0.58 13.12
C VAL A 177 -11.72 -1.18 13.48
N SER A 178 -10.62 -0.46 13.26
CA SER A 178 -9.27 -0.89 13.62
C SER A 178 -9.12 -1.16 15.13
N VAL A 179 -9.64 -0.27 15.98
CA VAL A 179 -9.64 -0.48 17.45
C VAL A 179 -10.42 -1.74 17.83
N GLY A 180 -11.62 -1.94 17.24
CA GLY A 180 -12.40 -3.15 17.45
C GLY A 180 -11.66 -4.42 17.05
N LEU A 181 -10.94 -4.39 15.92
CA LEU A 181 -10.13 -5.51 15.46
C LEU A 181 -8.94 -5.81 16.39
N HIS A 182 -8.32 -4.81 17.00
CA HIS A 182 -7.28 -5.03 18.02
C HIS A 182 -7.84 -5.76 19.23
N ALA A 183 -9.05 -5.43 19.69
CA ALA A 183 -9.71 -6.16 20.78
C ALA A 183 -9.97 -7.63 20.39
N VAL A 184 -10.43 -7.88 19.15
CA VAL A 184 -10.61 -9.25 18.63
C VAL A 184 -9.28 -10.01 18.60
N LEU A 185 -8.19 -9.37 18.19
CA LEU A 185 -6.86 -9.99 18.16
C LEU A 185 -6.32 -10.31 19.55
N ILE A 186 -6.58 -9.46 20.55
CA ILE A 186 -6.23 -9.75 21.95
C ILE A 186 -7.02 -10.96 22.47
N ALA A 187 -8.32 -11.02 22.20
CA ALA A 187 -9.14 -12.18 22.55
C ALA A 187 -8.65 -13.46 21.84
N ALA A 188 -8.28 -13.35 20.56
CA ALA A 188 -7.72 -14.43 19.77
C ALA A 188 -6.38 -14.93 20.33
N LEU A 189 -5.54 -14.05 20.87
CA LEU A 189 -4.30 -14.44 21.53
C LEU A 189 -4.57 -15.34 22.74
N ILE A 190 -5.55 -14.98 23.56
CA ILE A 190 -5.97 -15.80 24.70
C ILE A 190 -6.42 -17.19 24.23
N VAL A 191 -7.25 -17.24 23.19
CA VAL A 191 -7.72 -18.51 22.60
C VAL A 191 -6.55 -19.33 22.04
N ALA A 192 -5.62 -18.71 21.29
CA ALA A 192 -4.47 -19.40 20.71
C ALA A 192 -3.53 -20.02 21.78
N VAL A 193 -3.42 -19.36 22.94
CA VAL A 193 -2.60 -19.84 24.06
C VAL A 193 -3.33 -20.92 24.83
N ALA A 194 -4.60 -20.71 25.19
CA ALA A 194 -5.38 -21.57 26.10
C ALA A 194 -5.91 -22.85 25.44
N MET A 195 -6.18 -22.84 24.12
CA MET A 195 -6.76 -23.98 23.43
C MET A 195 -5.72 -24.82 22.70
N ASP A 196 -5.83 -26.14 22.82
CA ASP A 196 -5.06 -27.07 21.99
C ASP A 196 -5.54 -27.08 20.56
N THR A 197 -4.60 -27.17 19.62
CA THR A 197 -4.86 -27.23 18.18
C THR A 197 -4.56 -28.63 17.67
N PRO A 198 -5.55 -29.53 17.56
CA PRO A 198 -5.34 -30.90 17.12
C PRO A 198 -4.65 -30.96 15.76
N GLY A 199 -3.65 -31.80 15.61
CA GLY A 199 -2.93 -32.01 14.33
C GLY A 199 -1.91 -30.93 13.96
N VAL A 200 -1.79 -29.85 14.75
CA VAL A 200 -0.78 -28.82 14.53
C VAL A 200 0.16 -28.79 15.71
N SER A 201 1.41 -29.20 15.51
CA SER A 201 2.47 -28.98 16.49
C SER A 201 2.77 -27.48 16.55
N LYS A 202 2.19 -26.79 17.56
CA LYS A 202 2.43 -25.34 17.79
C LYS A 202 3.93 -25.01 17.76
N GLY A 203 4.75 -25.85 18.38
CA GLY A 203 6.20 -25.65 18.43
C GLY A 203 6.88 -25.70 17.07
N ARG A 204 6.54 -26.70 16.22
CA ARG A 204 7.12 -26.82 14.87
C ARG A 204 6.62 -25.72 13.93
N ALA A 205 5.33 -25.43 13.95
CA ALA A 205 4.76 -24.35 13.15
C ALA A 205 5.40 -23.01 13.49
N THR A 206 5.54 -22.72 14.80
CA THR A 206 6.15 -21.48 15.27
C THR A 206 7.65 -21.42 14.94
N ALA A 207 8.38 -22.53 15.11
CA ALA A 207 9.81 -22.59 14.81
C ALA A 207 10.17 -22.31 13.34
N VAL A 208 9.26 -22.59 12.40
CA VAL A 208 9.47 -22.30 10.96
C VAL A 208 8.86 -20.95 10.57
N ALA A 209 7.62 -20.69 11.00
CA ALA A 209 6.90 -19.49 10.58
C ALA A 209 7.49 -18.21 11.17
N VAL A 210 7.88 -18.20 12.44
CA VAL A 210 8.37 -16.99 13.11
C VAL A 210 9.66 -16.46 12.48
N PRO A 211 10.73 -17.24 12.27
CA PRO A 211 11.94 -16.74 11.63
C PRO A 211 11.68 -16.21 10.21
N LEU A 212 10.87 -16.92 9.41
CA LEU A 212 10.53 -16.50 8.05
C LEU A 212 9.75 -15.17 8.05
N MET A 213 8.76 -15.05 8.91
CA MET A 213 7.97 -13.83 9.03
C MET A 213 8.82 -12.66 9.53
N LEU A 214 9.69 -12.88 10.50
CA LEU A 214 10.60 -11.85 10.98
C LEU A 214 11.58 -11.41 9.90
N ALA A 215 12.10 -12.32 9.08
CA ALA A 215 12.96 -11.98 7.96
C ALA A 215 12.23 -11.13 6.92
N VAL A 216 10.98 -11.47 6.56
CA VAL A 216 10.15 -10.70 5.63
C VAL A 216 9.84 -9.31 6.21
N CYS A 217 9.47 -9.24 7.50
CA CYS A 217 9.22 -7.98 8.17
C CYS A 217 10.46 -7.08 8.21
N ALA A 218 11.62 -7.65 8.55
CA ALA A 218 12.87 -6.90 8.57
C ALA A 218 13.24 -6.36 7.18
N ALA A 219 13.14 -7.19 6.14
CA ALA A 219 13.41 -6.77 4.77
C ALA A 219 12.45 -5.64 4.33
N ARG A 220 11.14 -5.78 4.59
CA ARG A 220 10.15 -4.75 4.29
C ARG A 220 10.40 -3.46 5.06
N SER A 221 10.66 -3.55 6.37
CA SER A 221 10.93 -2.36 7.20
C SER A 221 12.16 -1.60 6.72
N LEU A 222 13.19 -2.31 6.27
CA LEU A 222 14.40 -1.68 5.72
C LEU A 222 14.12 -0.99 4.38
N LEU A 223 13.36 -1.61 3.50
CA LEU A 223 13.00 -1.04 2.21
C LEU A 223 12.05 0.15 2.34
N GLY A 224 11.05 0.06 3.22
CA GLY A 224 10.07 1.12 3.48
C GLY A 224 10.52 2.18 4.49
N LEU A 225 11.77 2.11 4.98
CA LEU A 225 12.27 2.95 6.06
C LEU A 225 12.11 4.45 5.80
N GLN A 226 12.51 4.90 4.62
CA GLN A 226 12.48 6.33 4.25
C GLN A 226 11.04 6.87 4.25
N TYR A 227 10.11 6.12 3.67
CA TYR A 227 8.70 6.49 3.67
C TYR A 227 8.10 6.55 5.08
N ALA A 228 8.35 5.51 5.87
CA ALA A 228 7.79 5.41 7.22
C ALA A 228 8.33 6.50 8.16
N LEU A 229 9.62 6.81 8.09
CA LEU A 229 10.22 7.92 8.84
C LEU A 229 9.68 9.25 8.37
N GLY A 230 9.61 9.46 7.04
CA GLY A 230 9.10 10.68 6.44
C GLY A 230 7.66 10.97 6.84
N LYS A 231 6.74 10.03 6.63
CA LYS A 231 5.31 10.19 6.96
C LYS A 231 5.05 10.43 8.46
N ARG A 232 5.87 9.84 9.33
CA ARG A 232 5.76 10.03 10.79
C ARG A 232 6.51 11.27 11.30
N GLY A 233 7.24 11.98 10.43
CA GLY A 233 8.06 13.13 10.84
C GLY A 233 9.19 12.76 11.81
N LEU A 234 9.72 11.53 11.71
CA LEU A 234 10.71 11.01 12.63
C LEU A 234 12.13 11.15 12.05
N ALA A 235 13.06 11.62 12.88
CA ALA A 235 14.48 11.55 12.56
C ALA A 235 14.94 10.09 12.42
N PRO A 236 15.93 9.78 11.57
CA PRO A 236 16.45 8.44 11.36
C PRO A 236 17.37 8.00 12.51
N THR A 237 16.79 7.87 13.70
CA THR A 237 17.47 7.39 14.91
C THR A 237 17.30 5.89 15.08
N LEU A 238 18.19 5.24 15.81
CA LEU A 238 18.05 3.81 16.15
C LEU A 238 16.68 3.52 16.77
N ARG A 239 16.19 4.40 17.67
CA ARG A 239 14.86 4.25 18.31
C ARG A 239 13.74 4.25 17.29
N SER A 240 13.80 5.13 16.28
CA SER A 240 12.80 5.21 15.22
C SER A 240 12.80 3.94 14.36
N VAL A 241 13.99 3.43 14.01
CA VAL A 241 14.15 2.18 13.27
C VAL A 241 13.59 0.98 14.05
N VAL A 242 13.94 0.87 15.33
CA VAL A 242 13.43 -0.21 16.20
C VAL A 242 11.91 -0.15 16.32
N ASN A 243 11.30 1.04 16.45
CA ASN A 243 9.84 1.18 16.50
C ASN A 243 9.16 0.72 15.20
N LEU A 244 9.78 0.96 14.04
CA LEU A 244 9.24 0.48 12.76
C LEU A 244 9.33 -1.04 12.64
N LEU A 245 10.48 -1.62 12.97
CA LEU A 245 10.67 -3.07 13.02
C LEU A 245 9.67 -3.73 13.97
N TYR A 246 9.45 -3.15 15.14
CA TYR A 246 8.44 -3.61 16.09
C TYR A 246 7.03 -3.59 15.51
N SER A 247 6.65 -2.53 14.80
CA SER A 247 5.33 -2.41 14.16
C SER A 247 5.08 -3.54 13.14
N ASP A 248 6.07 -3.85 12.29
CA ASP A 248 5.94 -4.92 11.30
C ASP A 248 5.99 -6.32 11.96
N ALA A 249 6.81 -6.49 12.99
CA ALA A 249 6.84 -7.73 13.77
C ALA A 249 5.51 -8.00 14.48
N MET A 250 4.83 -6.97 14.99
CA MET A 250 3.48 -7.10 15.56
C MET A 250 2.45 -7.53 14.52
N LEU A 251 2.53 -7.03 13.29
CA LEU A 251 1.64 -7.47 12.20
C LEU A 251 1.85 -8.96 11.89
N ALA A 252 3.09 -9.43 11.87
CA ALA A 252 3.43 -10.84 11.71
C ALA A 252 2.90 -11.70 12.86
N LEU A 253 3.07 -11.23 14.09
CA LEU A 253 2.54 -11.90 15.27
C LEU A 253 1.02 -12.02 15.22
N PHE A 254 0.32 -10.96 14.87
CA PHE A 254 -1.14 -10.98 14.71
C PHE A 254 -1.61 -11.95 13.63
N SER A 255 -0.86 -12.09 12.55
CA SER A 255 -1.14 -13.10 11.52
C SER A 255 -1.03 -14.52 12.07
N LEU A 256 0.03 -14.81 12.80
CA LEU A 256 0.24 -16.10 13.44
C LEU A 256 -0.84 -16.41 14.48
N VAL A 257 -1.16 -15.45 15.34
CA VAL A 257 -2.23 -15.57 16.34
C VAL A 257 -3.58 -15.84 15.66
N SER A 258 -3.89 -15.13 14.59
CA SER A 258 -5.12 -15.33 13.82
C SER A 258 -5.22 -16.75 13.25
N LEU A 259 -4.12 -17.27 12.71
CA LEU A 259 -4.07 -18.63 12.18
C LEU A 259 -4.24 -19.67 13.29
N LEU A 260 -3.54 -19.54 14.42
CA LEU A 260 -3.62 -20.51 15.52
C LEU A 260 -4.98 -20.49 16.20
N ALA A 261 -5.53 -19.32 16.51
CA ALA A 261 -6.84 -19.20 17.12
C ALA A 261 -7.96 -19.67 16.20
N GLY A 262 -7.93 -19.29 14.91
CA GLY A 262 -8.87 -19.75 13.91
C GLY A 262 -8.85 -21.29 13.76
N ALA A 263 -7.64 -21.88 13.73
CA ALA A 263 -7.48 -23.34 13.68
C ALA A 263 -8.06 -24.03 14.92
N ALA A 264 -7.84 -23.48 16.12
CA ALA A 264 -8.38 -24.01 17.36
C ALA A 264 -9.91 -24.00 17.39
N ILE A 265 -10.53 -22.87 16.96
CA ILE A 265 -12.00 -22.72 16.90
C ILE A 265 -12.61 -23.70 15.89
N LEU A 266 -12.02 -23.82 14.70
CA LEU A 266 -12.52 -24.72 13.65
C LEU A 266 -12.35 -26.20 14.06
N ALA A 267 -11.25 -26.56 14.73
CA ALA A 267 -11.03 -27.90 15.23
C ALA A 267 -12.07 -28.30 16.27
N LYS A 268 -12.47 -27.39 17.17
CA LYS A 268 -13.55 -27.62 18.14
C LYS A 268 -14.89 -27.94 17.46
N ARG A 269 -15.13 -27.43 16.26
CA ARG A 269 -16.32 -27.71 15.45
C ARG A 269 -16.23 -28.99 14.60
N GLY A 270 -15.15 -29.75 14.70
CA GLY A 270 -14.91 -30.93 13.87
C GLY A 270 -14.67 -30.62 12.39
N THR A 271 -14.48 -29.34 12.03
CA THR A 271 -14.09 -28.92 10.68
C THR A 271 -12.56 -28.92 10.63
N ALA A 272 -11.99 -29.93 9.97
CA ALA A 272 -10.52 -30.01 9.81
C ALA A 272 -10.03 -28.77 9.05
N ALA A 273 -9.22 -27.95 9.72
CA ALA A 273 -8.48 -26.87 9.09
C ALA A 273 -7.39 -27.49 8.19
N GLN A 274 -7.72 -27.73 6.93
CA GLN A 274 -6.75 -28.21 5.95
C GLN A 274 -5.92 -27.02 5.48
N LEU A 275 -4.73 -26.85 6.05
CA LEU A 275 -3.70 -26.01 5.42
C LEU A 275 -3.17 -26.80 4.22
N PRO A 276 -3.40 -26.36 2.98
CA PRO A 276 -2.93 -27.09 1.81
C PRO A 276 -1.42 -26.96 1.69
N LEU A 277 -0.73 -28.09 1.71
CA LEU A 277 0.72 -28.18 1.53
C LEU A 277 1.03 -28.99 0.25
N GLY A 278 2.08 -28.62 -0.46
CA GLY A 278 2.57 -29.36 -1.63
C GLY A 278 1.77 -29.10 -2.91
N ARG A 279 1.30 -30.18 -3.57
CA ARG A 279 0.61 -30.10 -4.87
C ARG A 279 -0.65 -29.22 -4.80
N ARG A 280 -1.36 -29.26 -3.69
CA ARG A 280 -2.53 -28.41 -3.45
C ARG A 280 -2.15 -26.93 -3.33
N LEU A 281 -0.94 -26.62 -2.85
CA LEU A 281 -0.45 -25.24 -2.77
C LEU A 281 -0.28 -24.62 -4.16
N ALA A 282 0.26 -25.36 -5.13
CA ALA A 282 0.41 -24.89 -6.51
C ALA A 282 -0.97 -24.69 -7.20
N GLU A 283 -1.93 -25.56 -6.94
CA GLU A 283 -3.31 -25.40 -7.44
C GLU A 283 -3.96 -24.16 -6.82
N SER A 284 -3.87 -23.98 -5.50
CA SER A 284 -4.37 -22.80 -4.79
C SER A 284 -3.73 -21.50 -5.29
N TRP A 285 -2.43 -21.55 -5.63
CA TRP A 285 -1.77 -20.40 -6.25
C TRP A 285 -2.38 -20.03 -7.59
N MET A 286 -2.54 -21.01 -8.49
CA MET A 286 -3.11 -20.74 -9.82
C MET A 286 -4.51 -20.17 -9.76
N GLU A 287 -5.35 -20.74 -8.91
CA GLU A 287 -6.73 -20.28 -8.71
C GLU A 287 -6.73 -18.89 -8.07
N GLY A 288 -5.94 -18.70 -7.02
CA GLY A 288 -5.80 -17.41 -6.35
C GLY A 288 -5.26 -16.32 -7.27
N ALA A 289 -4.15 -16.57 -7.97
CA ALA A 289 -3.59 -15.60 -8.90
C ALA A 289 -4.59 -15.22 -10.00
N SER A 290 -5.34 -16.20 -10.53
CA SER A 290 -6.35 -15.95 -11.56
C SER A 290 -7.48 -15.06 -11.05
N VAL A 291 -8.00 -15.32 -9.83
CA VAL A 291 -9.02 -14.48 -9.21
C VAL A 291 -8.45 -13.08 -8.90
N GLY A 292 -7.24 -12.99 -8.39
CA GLY A 292 -6.57 -11.71 -8.11
C GLY A 292 -6.39 -10.85 -9.36
N LEU A 293 -5.97 -11.44 -10.49
CA LEU A 293 -5.87 -10.76 -11.78
C LEU A 293 -7.25 -10.25 -12.26
N LEU A 294 -8.28 -11.10 -12.16
CA LEU A 294 -9.64 -10.71 -12.55
C LEU A 294 -10.15 -9.55 -11.70
N LEU A 295 -9.98 -9.61 -10.38
CA LEU A 295 -10.37 -8.54 -9.47
C LEU A 295 -9.60 -7.24 -9.75
N SER A 296 -8.30 -7.33 -10.05
CA SER A 296 -7.48 -6.18 -10.44
C SER A 296 -7.99 -5.53 -11.72
N ALA A 297 -8.28 -6.32 -12.76
CA ALA A 297 -8.79 -5.82 -14.02
C ALA A 297 -10.17 -5.16 -13.88
N LEU A 298 -11.09 -5.80 -13.16
CA LEU A 298 -12.42 -5.26 -12.91
C LEU A 298 -12.35 -3.96 -12.09
N SER A 299 -11.52 -3.92 -11.04
CA SER A 299 -11.31 -2.72 -10.24
C SER A 299 -10.69 -1.59 -11.05
N ALA A 300 -9.65 -1.88 -11.84
CA ALA A 300 -9.00 -0.90 -12.70
C ALA A 300 -9.97 -0.35 -13.76
N ALA A 301 -10.77 -1.20 -14.39
CA ALA A 301 -11.78 -0.80 -15.37
C ALA A 301 -12.86 0.09 -14.74
N ALA A 302 -13.42 -0.32 -13.59
CA ALA A 302 -14.44 0.44 -12.88
C ALA A 302 -13.92 1.80 -12.43
N PHE A 303 -12.73 1.86 -11.83
CA PHE A 303 -12.13 3.12 -11.37
C PHE A 303 -11.74 4.03 -12.53
N SER A 304 -11.20 3.47 -13.62
CA SER A 304 -10.88 4.25 -14.82
C SER A 304 -12.14 4.85 -15.47
N ALA A 305 -13.22 4.08 -15.55
CA ALA A 305 -14.50 4.57 -16.06
C ALA A 305 -15.08 5.68 -15.16
N ALA A 306 -15.11 5.46 -13.84
CA ALA A 306 -15.61 6.43 -12.89
C ALA A 306 -14.75 7.70 -12.83
N ALA A 307 -13.44 7.60 -12.94
CA ALA A 307 -12.55 8.74 -13.01
C ALA A 307 -12.75 9.56 -14.30
N ARG A 308 -12.93 8.89 -15.45
CA ARG A 308 -13.26 9.56 -16.72
C ARG A 308 -14.62 10.27 -16.67
N ALA A 309 -15.59 9.67 -16.02
CA ALA A 309 -16.91 10.28 -15.80
C ALA A 309 -16.88 11.42 -14.75
N GLY A 310 -15.73 11.68 -14.15
CA GLY A 310 -15.64 12.69 -13.13
C GLY A 310 -16.18 12.27 -11.75
N ALA A 311 -16.53 11.01 -11.56
CA ALA A 311 -17.14 10.51 -10.34
C ALA A 311 -16.11 10.08 -9.27
N LEU A 312 -14.82 9.98 -9.61
CA LEU A 312 -13.75 9.60 -8.67
C LEU A 312 -12.58 10.57 -8.70
N LEU A 313 -12.04 10.85 -7.52
CA LEU A 313 -10.87 11.69 -7.31
C LEU A 313 -9.92 11.00 -6.32
N PRO A 314 -8.77 10.47 -6.75
CA PRO A 314 -7.77 9.98 -5.84
C PRO A 314 -7.12 11.17 -5.11
N LEU A 315 -7.06 11.10 -3.78
CA LEU A 315 -6.44 12.13 -2.94
C LEU A 315 -4.98 11.82 -2.64
N SER A 316 -4.63 10.54 -2.60
CA SER A 316 -3.28 10.03 -2.38
C SER A 316 -3.21 8.57 -2.83
N ASP A 317 -2.00 8.03 -3.01
CA ASP A 317 -1.76 6.61 -3.24
C ASP A 317 -0.63 6.11 -2.32
N PRO A 318 -0.98 5.65 -1.10
CA PRO A 318 0.01 5.26 -0.10
C PRO A 318 0.94 4.12 -0.55
N LEU A 319 0.44 3.19 -1.38
CA LEU A 319 1.27 2.07 -1.88
C LEU A 319 2.30 2.56 -2.89
N LEU A 320 1.89 3.46 -3.78
CA LEU A 320 2.78 4.09 -4.74
C LEU A 320 3.83 4.96 -4.04
N GLU A 321 3.40 5.78 -3.09
CA GLU A 321 4.28 6.63 -2.29
C GLU A 321 5.35 5.80 -1.58
N GLN A 322 4.95 4.70 -0.95
CA GLN A 322 5.84 3.79 -0.24
C GLN A 322 6.83 3.12 -1.20
N ALA A 323 6.35 2.59 -2.32
CA ALA A 323 7.19 1.93 -3.31
C ALA A 323 8.24 2.89 -3.90
N LEU A 324 7.85 4.09 -4.34
CA LEU A 324 8.78 5.08 -4.89
C LEU A 324 9.79 5.59 -3.89
N SER A 325 9.44 5.62 -2.60
CA SER A 325 10.36 6.03 -1.52
C SER A 325 11.42 4.96 -1.21
N SER A 326 11.24 3.75 -1.69
CA SER A 326 12.15 2.62 -1.49
C SER A 326 13.33 2.66 -2.48
N PRO A 327 14.52 2.22 -2.08
CA PRO A 327 15.63 2.00 -3.02
C PRO A 327 15.34 0.88 -4.03
N LEU A 328 14.43 -0.04 -3.72
CA LEU A 328 13.98 -1.14 -4.57
C LEU A 328 12.44 -1.17 -4.63
N PRO A 329 11.81 -0.31 -5.44
CA PRO A 329 10.36 -0.15 -5.49
C PRO A 329 9.57 -1.45 -5.69
N TRP A 330 10.04 -2.32 -6.58
CA TRP A 330 9.40 -3.60 -6.88
C TRP A 330 9.47 -4.59 -5.71
N ALA A 331 10.60 -4.61 -4.97
CA ALA A 331 10.76 -5.50 -3.81
C ALA A 331 9.89 -5.04 -2.64
N GLU A 332 9.86 -3.75 -2.37
CA GLU A 332 8.98 -3.16 -1.37
C GLU A 332 7.51 -3.49 -1.65
N LEU A 333 7.09 -3.32 -2.90
CA LEU A 333 5.73 -3.59 -3.34
C LEU A 333 5.37 -5.08 -3.17
N ALA A 334 6.26 -5.99 -3.58
CA ALA A 334 6.04 -7.42 -3.45
C ALA A 334 5.98 -7.88 -1.98
N LEU A 335 6.89 -7.39 -1.14
CA LEU A 335 6.93 -7.75 0.28
C LEU A 335 5.74 -7.16 1.05
N SER A 336 5.36 -5.90 0.76
CA SER A 336 4.18 -5.26 1.34
C SER A 336 2.89 -5.98 0.96
N ALA A 337 2.75 -6.35 -0.33
CA ALA A 337 1.59 -7.11 -0.80
C ALA A 337 1.53 -8.51 -0.15
N ALA A 338 2.67 -9.21 -0.02
CA ALA A 338 2.73 -10.52 0.59
C ALA A 338 2.39 -10.49 2.09
N LEU A 339 3.00 -9.57 2.84
CA LEU A 339 2.75 -9.44 4.28
C LEU A 339 1.30 -9.02 4.55
N SER A 340 0.79 -8.05 3.78
CA SER A 340 -0.60 -7.61 3.86
C SER A 340 -1.56 -8.75 3.54
N ALA A 341 -1.31 -9.53 2.48
CA ALA A 341 -2.18 -10.64 2.10
C ALA A 341 -2.25 -11.70 3.20
N VAL A 342 -1.11 -12.10 3.78
CA VAL A 342 -1.11 -13.08 4.87
C VAL A 342 -1.83 -12.55 6.10
N ALA A 343 -1.56 -11.30 6.51
CA ALA A 343 -2.16 -10.71 7.69
C ALA A 343 -3.68 -10.52 7.53
N VAL A 344 -4.09 -9.97 6.40
CA VAL A 344 -5.49 -9.68 6.11
C VAL A 344 -6.31 -10.97 5.97
N GLU A 345 -5.82 -11.92 5.19
CA GLU A 345 -6.61 -13.14 4.94
C GLU A 345 -6.67 -14.05 6.16
N SER A 346 -5.59 -14.13 6.96
CA SER A 346 -5.63 -14.89 8.22
C SER A 346 -6.65 -14.31 9.22
N LEU A 347 -6.82 -13.00 9.26
CA LEU A 347 -7.79 -12.34 10.12
C LEU A 347 -9.21 -12.44 9.53
N PHE A 348 -9.41 -11.99 8.30
CA PHE A 348 -10.75 -11.77 7.72
C PHE A 348 -11.37 -12.98 7.04
N ARG A 349 -10.58 -13.99 6.65
CA ARG A 349 -11.10 -15.21 5.98
C ARG A 349 -10.96 -16.46 6.85
N TYR A 350 -10.21 -16.37 7.93
CA TYR A 350 -9.98 -17.52 8.80
C TYR A 350 -10.49 -17.28 10.22
N LEU A 351 -9.91 -16.33 10.96
CA LEU A 351 -10.27 -16.07 12.36
C LEU A 351 -11.66 -15.44 12.51
N LEU A 352 -11.90 -14.29 11.85
CA LEU A 352 -13.11 -13.51 12.05
C LEU A 352 -14.39 -14.28 11.63
N PRO A 353 -14.43 -14.98 10.47
CA PRO A 353 -15.58 -15.81 10.13
C PRO A 353 -15.79 -16.98 11.10
N ALA A 354 -14.71 -17.58 11.65
CA ALA A 354 -14.81 -18.63 12.66
C ALA A 354 -15.48 -18.10 13.94
N LEU A 355 -15.05 -16.94 14.44
CA LEU A 355 -15.62 -16.28 15.60
C LEU A 355 -17.07 -15.84 15.36
N LEU A 356 -17.33 -15.16 14.25
CA LEU A 356 -18.66 -14.68 13.93
C LEU A 356 -19.65 -15.84 13.74
N ALA A 357 -19.21 -16.96 13.18
CA ALA A 357 -20.04 -18.14 13.07
C ALA A 357 -20.33 -18.76 14.44
N GLU A 358 -19.44 -18.65 15.44
CA GLU A 358 -19.73 -19.03 16.83
C GLU A 358 -20.86 -18.18 17.42
N VAL A 359 -20.79 -16.86 17.21
CA VAL A 359 -21.74 -15.91 17.79
C VAL A 359 -23.10 -15.96 17.09
N THR A 360 -23.11 -16.01 15.76
CA THR A 360 -24.33 -15.90 14.96
C THR A 360 -25.02 -17.26 14.70
N GLY A 361 -24.30 -18.37 14.90
CA GLY A 361 -24.77 -19.72 14.52
C GLY A 361 -24.90 -19.93 13.00
N SER A 362 -24.60 -18.92 12.17
CA SER A 362 -24.81 -18.92 10.72
C SER A 362 -23.53 -18.56 9.95
N ARG A 363 -23.08 -19.47 9.06
CA ARG A 363 -21.95 -19.20 8.16
C ARG A 363 -22.22 -18.03 7.21
N GLY A 364 -23.43 -17.91 6.68
CA GLY A 364 -23.80 -16.82 5.76
C GLY A 364 -23.71 -15.45 6.44
N GLN A 365 -24.23 -15.33 7.67
CA GLN A 365 -24.13 -14.10 8.46
C GLN A 365 -22.67 -13.77 8.80
N ALA A 366 -21.87 -14.78 9.17
CA ALA A 366 -20.47 -14.60 9.46
C ALA A 366 -19.68 -14.05 8.24
N VAL A 367 -19.96 -14.58 7.05
CA VAL A 367 -19.39 -14.08 5.79
C VAL A 367 -19.81 -12.65 5.51
N ALA A 368 -21.09 -12.34 5.63
CA ALA A 368 -21.62 -11.00 5.37
C ALA A 368 -21.04 -9.97 6.33
N LEU A 369 -21.05 -10.25 7.63
CA LEU A 369 -20.50 -9.36 8.66
C LEU A 369 -18.98 -9.20 8.53
N GLY A 370 -18.23 -10.29 8.33
CA GLY A 370 -16.80 -10.25 8.13
C GLY A 370 -16.39 -9.43 6.90
N SER A 371 -17.15 -9.56 5.80
CA SER A 371 -16.93 -8.76 4.58
C SER A 371 -17.27 -7.28 4.79
N ALA A 372 -18.33 -6.97 5.54
CA ALA A 372 -18.70 -5.61 5.87
C ALA A 372 -17.64 -4.94 6.76
N VAL A 373 -17.15 -5.62 7.79
CA VAL A 373 -16.07 -5.12 8.67
C VAL A 373 -14.80 -4.87 7.87
N PHE A 374 -14.44 -5.79 6.98
CA PHE A 374 -13.31 -5.58 6.06
C PHE A 374 -13.49 -4.33 5.18
N ALA A 375 -14.65 -4.17 4.58
CA ALA A 375 -14.94 -3.03 3.71
C ALA A 375 -14.84 -1.70 4.46
N LEU A 376 -15.36 -1.63 5.68
CA LEU A 376 -15.31 -0.44 6.54
C LEU A 376 -13.88 -0.08 6.98
N LEU A 377 -12.97 -1.05 7.08
CA LEU A 377 -11.56 -0.77 7.33
C LEU A 377 -10.94 0.10 6.23
N TYR A 378 -11.44 0.00 4.99
CA TYR A 378 -11.00 0.82 3.86
C TYR A 378 -11.75 2.15 3.71
N ALA A 379 -12.65 2.49 4.65
CA ALA A 379 -13.35 3.76 4.63
C ALA A 379 -12.42 4.98 4.72
N GLY A 380 -11.30 4.85 5.42
CA GLY A 380 -10.25 5.87 5.52
C GLY A 380 -9.26 5.90 4.35
N TYR A 381 -9.48 5.13 3.28
CA TYR A 381 -8.59 5.19 2.11
C TYR A 381 -8.74 6.54 1.39
N PRO A 382 -7.63 7.20 1.00
CA PRO A 382 -7.66 8.54 0.44
C PRO A 382 -8.19 8.58 -1.01
N LEU A 383 -9.48 8.31 -1.16
CA LEU A 383 -10.23 8.34 -2.42
C LEU A 383 -11.56 9.07 -2.19
N TYR A 384 -11.93 9.94 -3.09
CA TYR A 384 -13.21 10.64 -3.05
C TYR A 384 -14.11 10.19 -4.23
N PRO A 385 -15.38 9.86 -4.01
CA PRO A 385 -16.03 9.76 -2.70
C PRO A 385 -15.61 8.48 -1.94
N PRO A 386 -15.49 8.53 -0.60
CA PRO A 386 -14.96 7.42 0.20
C PRO A 386 -15.73 6.11 0.06
N HIS A 387 -17.05 6.19 -0.10
CA HIS A 387 -17.91 5.00 -0.27
C HIS A 387 -17.56 4.18 -1.53
N ALA A 388 -16.96 4.77 -2.56
CA ALA A 388 -16.53 4.02 -3.73
C ALA A 388 -15.46 2.98 -3.37
N LYS A 389 -14.53 3.33 -2.46
CA LYS A 389 -13.52 2.39 -1.96
C LYS A 389 -14.14 1.32 -1.06
N VAL A 390 -15.10 1.70 -0.22
CA VAL A 390 -15.83 0.74 0.64
C VAL A 390 -16.57 -0.29 -0.22
N LEU A 391 -17.27 0.14 -1.27
CA LEU A 391 -17.97 -0.77 -2.19
C LEU A 391 -17.02 -1.70 -2.93
N GLN A 392 -15.89 -1.18 -3.42
CA GLN A 392 -14.84 -2.02 -4.03
C GLN A 392 -14.32 -3.04 -3.03
N ALA A 393 -13.96 -2.60 -1.82
CA ALA A 393 -13.43 -3.48 -0.78
C ALA A 393 -14.46 -4.55 -0.38
N LEU A 394 -15.76 -4.22 -0.33
CA LEU A 394 -16.82 -5.17 -0.08
C LEU A 394 -16.90 -6.25 -1.17
N ALA A 395 -16.88 -5.85 -2.44
CA ALA A 395 -16.88 -6.79 -3.56
C ALA A 395 -15.67 -7.72 -3.55
N VAL A 396 -14.48 -7.17 -3.31
CA VAL A 396 -13.24 -7.95 -3.15
C VAL A 396 -13.36 -8.88 -1.94
N ALA A 397 -13.88 -8.40 -0.80
CA ALA A 397 -14.06 -9.19 0.40
C ALA A 397 -14.96 -10.40 0.17
N VAL A 398 -16.10 -10.21 -0.47
CA VAL A 398 -17.03 -11.31 -0.79
C VAL A 398 -16.36 -12.33 -1.71
N ALA A 399 -15.70 -11.88 -2.78
CA ALA A 399 -15.01 -12.78 -3.72
C ALA A 399 -13.92 -13.61 -3.04
N LEU A 400 -13.07 -12.98 -2.21
CA LEU A 400 -12.01 -13.67 -1.49
C LEU A 400 -12.55 -14.61 -0.42
N THR A 401 -13.67 -14.26 0.24
CA THR A 401 -14.30 -15.16 1.21
C THR A 401 -14.89 -16.38 0.53
N LEU A 402 -15.55 -16.22 -0.62
CA LEU A 402 -16.05 -17.34 -1.40
C LEU A 402 -14.91 -18.25 -1.86
N LEU A 403 -13.81 -17.67 -2.32
CA LEU A 403 -12.61 -18.41 -2.71
C LEU A 403 -12.01 -19.17 -1.53
N ALA A 404 -11.94 -18.55 -0.34
CA ALA A 404 -11.45 -19.21 0.87
C ALA A 404 -12.33 -20.40 1.29
N LEU A 405 -13.63 -20.31 1.07
CA LEU A 405 -14.59 -21.39 1.38
C LEU A 405 -14.54 -22.55 0.38
N THR A 406 -14.23 -22.29 -0.89
CA THR A 406 -14.20 -23.30 -1.96
C THR A 406 -12.83 -23.94 -2.14
N ASP A 407 -11.79 -23.13 -2.18
CA ASP A 407 -10.42 -23.55 -2.56
C ASP A 407 -9.39 -23.37 -1.42
N GLY A 408 -9.85 -22.86 -0.28
CA GLY A 408 -9.11 -22.74 0.96
C GLY A 408 -8.38 -21.39 1.13
N LEU A 409 -7.88 -21.18 2.37
CA LEU A 409 -7.24 -19.93 2.76
C LEU A 409 -6.03 -19.55 1.88
N ALA A 410 -5.23 -20.55 1.45
CA ALA A 410 -4.08 -20.28 0.61
C ALA A 410 -4.47 -19.65 -0.73
N ALA A 411 -5.57 -20.07 -1.36
CA ALA A 411 -6.06 -19.46 -2.59
C ALA A 411 -6.47 -17.99 -2.37
N ALA A 412 -7.13 -17.68 -1.25
CA ALA A 412 -7.47 -16.31 -0.90
C ALA A 412 -6.23 -15.43 -0.63
N VAL A 413 -5.21 -15.96 0.05
CA VAL A 413 -3.94 -15.26 0.27
C VAL A 413 -3.26 -14.95 -1.07
N PHE A 414 -3.18 -15.91 -1.99
CA PHE A 414 -2.58 -15.68 -3.30
C PHE A 414 -3.41 -14.71 -4.16
N ALA A 415 -4.74 -14.75 -4.05
CA ALA A 415 -5.60 -13.81 -4.75
C ALA A 415 -5.42 -12.39 -4.24
N ASN A 416 -5.37 -12.19 -2.92
CA ASN A 416 -5.15 -10.88 -2.32
C ASN A 416 -3.73 -10.35 -2.61
N PHE A 417 -2.72 -11.22 -2.53
CA PHE A 417 -1.35 -10.88 -2.94
C PHE A 417 -1.31 -10.39 -4.39
N THR A 418 -1.89 -11.16 -5.31
CA THR A 418 -1.90 -10.83 -6.73
C THR A 418 -2.69 -9.54 -7.00
N PHE A 419 -3.85 -9.39 -6.36
CA PHE A 419 -4.67 -8.18 -6.46
C PHE A 419 -3.89 -6.94 -6.04
N ASN A 420 -3.24 -6.95 -4.89
CA ASN A 420 -2.46 -5.81 -4.39
C ASN A 420 -1.21 -5.56 -5.23
N ALA A 421 -0.44 -6.60 -5.54
CA ALA A 421 0.79 -6.47 -6.32
C ALA A 421 0.53 -5.93 -7.73
N VAL A 422 -0.50 -6.45 -8.43
CA VAL A 422 -0.84 -6.02 -9.80
C VAL A 422 -1.44 -4.61 -9.80
N SER A 423 -2.35 -4.31 -8.87
CA SER A 423 -2.94 -2.97 -8.78
C SER A 423 -1.87 -1.90 -8.55
N SER A 424 -0.92 -2.16 -7.65
CA SER A 424 0.19 -1.25 -7.37
C SER A 424 1.20 -1.19 -8.51
N ALA A 425 1.47 -2.31 -9.20
CA ALA A 425 2.37 -2.34 -10.35
C ALA A 425 1.82 -1.52 -11.53
N VAL A 426 0.50 -1.57 -11.76
CA VAL A 426 -0.14 -0.74 -12.79
C VAL A 426 0.03 0.75 -12.47
N ALA A 427 -0.11 1.14 -11.20
CA ALA A 427 0.14 2.52 -10.79
C ALA A 427 1.63 2.92 -10.93
N LEU A 428 2.55 2.04 -10.55
CA LEU A 428 3.99 2.29 -10.64
C LEU A 428 4.49 2.36 -12.09
N HIS A 429 3.92 1.57 -12.99
CA HIS A 429 4.27 1.57 -14.42
C HIS A 429 4.05 2.94 -15.09
N GLN A 430 3.16 3.75 -14.57
CA GLN A 430 2.95 5.12 -15.08
C GLN A 430 4.15 6.03 -14.82
N LEU A 431 4.96 5.72 -13.82
CA LEU A 431 6.07 6.54 -13.35
C LEU A 431 7.44 5.93 -13.68
N LEU A 432 7.54 4.60 -13.69
CA LEU A 432 8.76 3.84 -14.00
C LEU A 432 8.44 2.86 -15.13
N PRO A 433 8.75 3.20 -16.39
CA PRO A 433 8.12 2.59 -17.55
C PRO A 433 8.47 1.15 -17.88
N LEU A 434 9.38 0.44 -17.24
CA LEU A 434 9.72 -0.91 -17.69
C LEU A 434 9.82 -1.99 -16.60
N ASP A 435 10.25 -1.69 -15.38
CA ASP A 435 10.67 -2.77 -14.48
C ASP A 435 9.57 -3.31 -13.56
N ALA A 436 8.73 -2.45 -13.00
CA ALA A 436 7.83 -2.87 -11.93
C ALA A 436 6.60 -3.64 -12.43
N ALA A 437 6.00 -3.21 -13.55
CA ALA A 437 4.83 -3.90 -14.10
C ALA A 437 5.22 -5.26 -14.71
N ALA A 438 6.37 -5.33 -15.37
CA ALA A 438 6.89 -6.56 -15.93
C ALA A 438 7.21 -7.58 -14.83
N ILE A 439 7.79 -7.14 -13.71
CA ILE A 439 8.15 -8.03 -12.60
C ILE A 439 6.90 -8.48 -11.84
N ALA A 440 5.97 -7.59 -11.51
CA ALA A 440 4.75 -7.98 -10.81
C ALA A 440 3.82 -8.84 -11.66
N LEU A 441 3.69 -8.54 -12.96
CA LEU A 441 2.98 -9.40 -13.92
C LEU A 441 3.72 -10.70 -14.17
N SER A 442 5.06 -10.69 -14.16
CA SER A 442 5.88 -11.89 -14.29
C SER A 442 5.76 -12.80 -13.06
N VAL A 443 5.78 -12.24 -11.86
CA VAL A 443 5.59 -12.99 -10.61
C VAL A 443 4.15 -13.52 -10.50
N ALA A 444 3.15 -12.72 -10.85
CA ALA A 444 1.75 -13.13 -10.82
C ALA A 444 1.37 -14.08 -11.99
N GLY A 445 1.98 -13.90 -13.15
CA GLY A 445 1.65 -14.63 -14.39
C GLY A 445 2.60 -15.78 -14.75
N ALA A 446 3.88 -15.72 -14.35
CA ALA A 446 4.86 -16.74 -14.70
C ALA A 446 4.57 -18.12 -14.07
N LEU A 447 3.90 -18.15 -12.92
CA LEU A 447 3.59 -19.40 -12.24
C LEU A 447 2.40 -20.15 -12.84
N PRO A 448 1.27 -19.51 -13.21
CA PRO A 448 0.25 -20.16 -14.01
C PRO A 448 0.77 -20.62 -15.38
N ALA A 449 1.59 -19.79 -16.04
CA ALA A 449 2.22 -20.15 -17.32
C ALA A 449 3.24 -21.29 -17.15
N GLY A 450 4.08 -21.25 -16.12
CA GLY A 450 5.03 -22.31 -15.79
C GLY A 450 4.35 -23.65 -15.49
N TYR A 451 3.23 -23.63 -14.75
CA TYR A 451 2.44 -24.84 -14.49
C TYR A 451 1.79 -25.40 -15.75
N LEU A 452 1.28 -24.55 -16.63
CA LEU A 452 0.77 -24.97 -17.94
C LEU A 452 1.87 -25.63 -18.79
N VAL A 453 3.05 -25.02 -18.85
CA VAL A 453 4.21 -25.57 -19.58
C VAL A 453 4.65 -26.91 -18.98
N VAL A 454 4.80 -27.01 -17.69
CA VAL A 454 5.14 -28.25 -16.98
C VAL A 454 4.04 -29.32 -17.15
N GLY A 455 2.77 -28.90 -17.12
CA GLY A 455 1.64 -29.80 -17.37
C GLY A 455 1.59 -30.33 -18.79
N LEU A 456 1.90 -29.51 -19.78
CA LEU A 456 2.00 -29.90 -21.18
C LEU A 456 3.22 -30.78 -21.44
N ALA A 457 4.39 -30.43 -20.88
CA ALA A 457 5.61 -31.23 -20.98
C ALA A 457 5.43 -32.64 -20.37
N ARG A 458 4.77 -32.76 -19.22
CA ARG A 458 4.44 -34.04 -18.60
C ARG A 458 3.46 -34.88 -19.42
N ARG A 459 2.60 -34.27 -20.25
CA ARG A 459 1.71 -35.00 -21.17
C ARG A 459 2.40 -35.43 -22.43
N ALA A 460 3.37 -34.67 -22.90
CA ALA A 460 4.20 -35.02 -24.08
C ALA A 460 5.24 -36.11 -23.79
N LEU A 461 5.60 -36.28 -22.49
CA LEU A 461 6.56 -37.31 -22.04
C LEU A 461 5.87 -38.62 -21.57
N LYS A 462 4.54 -38.68 -21.60
CA LYS A 462 3.75 -39.90 -21.43
C LYS A 462 3.20 -40.38 -22.76
#